data_2c7d4e805f7810a510fc60120b34c752
#
_entry.id   2c7d4e805f7810a510fc60120b34c752
#
_cell.length_a   1.000
_cell.length_b   1.000
_cell.length_c   1.000
_cell.angle_alpha   90.00
_cell.angle_beta   90.00
_cell.angle_gamma   90.00
#
_symmetry.space_group_name_H-M   'P 1'
#
loop_
_entity.id
_entity.type
_entity.pdbx_description
1 polymer ?
#
loop_
_entity_poly.entity_id
_entity_poly.type
_entity_poly.pdbx_seq_one_letter_code
_entity_poly.pdbx_strand_id
1 'polypeptide(L)'
;MKIIFLFLVAITFCLGCNTQNETPPSKKDTASSEKKTAPSKKELPSAVMQIKLALLAAPKEKRDSCTVYGYDVDKQLTLLRKGTNELICLADNPDGPNFSVACYCKELEPFMQRGRELRKQGIKDQQLLDEREKEVKAGTLKMPKGPATLYVYSAKNEDVDPVTGEVKNGYLRYVIYVPYATASSTGLPEKPSANGMPWIMNPGTSRAHIMINP
;
A
#
# COMPACT_ATOMS: atom_id res chain seq x y z
N MET A 1 -21.25 32.43 -41.69
CA MET A 1 -21.15 33.85 -41.39
C MET A 1 -19.99 34.03 -40.42
N LYS A 2 -18.84 34.54 -40.93
CA LYS A 2 -17.58 34.73 -40.22
C LYS A 2 -17.65 36.04 -39.44
N ILE A 3 -17.26 36.04 -38.16
CA ILE A 3 -16.85 37.28 -37.48
C ILE A 3 -15.54 36.95 -36.75
N ILE A 4 -14.48 37.57 -37.27
CA ILE A 4 -13.14 37.64 -36.73
C ILE A 4 -13.09 38.90 -35.88
N PHE A 5 -12.69 38.82 -34.60
CA PHE A 5 -12.29 39.99 -33.82
C PHE A 5 -10.79 39.93 -33.52
N LEU A 6 -10.11 40.84 -34.20
CA LEU A 6 -8.71 41.17 -34.01
C LEU A 6 -8.65 42.23 -32.91
N PHE A 7 -7.90 42.06 -31.85
CA PHE A 7 -7.54 43.17 -30.96
C PHE A 7 -6.04 43.33 -30.89
N LEU A 8 -5.64 44.54 -31.25
CA LEU A 8 -4.29 45.03 -31.43
C LEU A 8 -3.67 45.44 -30.09
N VAL A 9 -2.40 45.21 -30.00
CA VAL A 9 -1.46 45.44 -28.91
C VAL A 9 -1.12 46.95 -28.76
N ALA A 10 -0.85 47.40 -27.57
CA ALA A 10 -0.06 48.59 -27.31
C ALA A 10 1.07 48.26 -26.31
N ILE A 11 2.29 48.33 -26.82
CA ILE A 11 3.57 48.26 -26.09
C ILE A 11 3.85 49.67 -25.57
N THR A 12 4.10 49.79 -24.26
CA THR A 12 4.69 51.03 -23.70
C THR A 12 6.00 50.70 -23.01
N PHE A 13 7.04 51.21 -23.59
CA PHE A 13 8.42 51.26 -23.08
C PHE A 13 8.53 52.44 -22.10
N CYS A 14 9.03 52.22 -20.90
CA CYS A 14 9.56 53.28 -20.06
C CYS A 14 10.96 52.93 -19.59
N LEU A 15 11.94 53.65 -20.15
CA LEU A 15 13.30 53.79 -19.62
C LEU A 15 13.29 54.82 -18.45
N GLY A 16 14.08 54.55 -17.44
CA GLY A 16 14.28 55.52 -16.34
C GLY A 16 15.31 55.07 -15.32
N CYS A 17 16.55 55.35 -15.57
CA CYS A 17 17.65 55.85 -14.73
C CYS A 17 18.03 55.22 -13.39
N ASN A 18 19.21 54.79 -13.40
CA ASN A 18 20.37 54.66 -12.52
C ASN A 18 20.47 55.65 -11.33
N THR A 19 20.69 55.13 -10.11
CA THR A 19 21.57 55.80 -9.11
C THR A 19 22.23 54.71 -8.24
N GLN A 20 23.54 54.80 -8.15
CA GLN A 20 24.44 54.06 -7.26
C GLN A 20 24.23 54.57 -5.81
N ASN A 21 24.35 53.68 -4.81
CA ASN A 21 25.33 53.77 -3.74
C ASN A 21 25.17 52.69 -2.66
N GLU A 22 26.35 52.15 -2.30
CA GLU A 22 26.82 51.69 -1.00
C GLU A 22 26.40 50.35 -0.45
N THR A 23 27.37 49.43 -0.50
CA THR A 23 27.55 48.19 0.26
C THR A 23 27.90 48.50 1.72
N PRO A 24 27.43 47.74 2.68
CA PRO A 24 28.27 47.12 3.70
C PRO A 24 27.94 45.65 4.01
N PRO A 25 28.64 44.95 4.92
CA PRO A 25 29.37 43.73 4.53
C PRO A 25 28.64 42.40 4.85
N SER A 26 28.99 41.43 4.05
CA SER A 26 28.95 39.98 4.26
C SER A 26 28.65 39.46 5.67
N LYS A 27 27.52 38.78 5.83
CA LYS A 27 27.41 37.64 6.75
C LYS A 27 27.31 36.38 5.92
N LYS A 28 28.30 35.50 6.07
CA LYS A 28 28.29 34.12 5.56
C LYS A 28 27.17 33.38 6.27
N ASP A 29 26.07 33.18 5.60
CA ASP A 29 25.14 32.14 6.00
C ASP A 29 25.59 30.84 5.30
N THR A 30 26.12 29.96 6.14
CA THR A 30 26.46 28.59 5.79
C THR A 30 25.17 27.86 5.44
N ALA A 31 24.87 27.74 4.16
CA ALA A 31 23.82 26.86 3.69
C ALA A 31 24.26 25.43 3.99
N SER A 32 23.71 24.87 5.06
CA SER A 32 23.75 23.44 5.32
C SER A 32 23.05 22.72 4.17
N SER A 33 23.87 22.15 3.29
CA SER A 33 23.41 21.22 2.26
C SER A 33 22.84 19.99 2.98
N GLU A 34 21.53 19.94 3.15
CA GLU A 34 20.84 18.71 3.49
C GLU A 34 21.09 17.69 2.38
N LYS A 35 22.04 16.82 2.61
CA LYS A 35 22.32 15.66 1.80
C LYS A 35 21.10 14.76 1.85
N LYS A 36 20.26 14.86 0.84
CA LYS A 36 19.12 13.96 0.61
C LYS A 36 19.69 12.56 0.46
N THR A 37 19.75 11.84 1.59
CA THR A 37 20.21 10.45 1.64
C THR A 37 19.27 9.64 0.74
N ALA A 38 19.84 8.99 -0.27
CA ALA A 38 19.11 8.02 -1.07
C ALA A 38 18.50 6.95 -0.13
N PRO A 39 17.30 6.41 -0.42
CA PRO A 39 16.68 5.41 0.42
C PRO A 39 17.64 4.23 0.56
N SER A 40 18.10 3.95 1.77
CA SER A 40 18.95 2.81 2.06
C SER A 40 18.19 1.54 1.67
N LYS A 41 18.83 0.68 0.89
CA LYS A 41 18.27 -0.61 0.51
C LYS A 41 17.92 -1.36 1.81
N LYS A 42 16.66 -1.72 1.98
CA LYS A 42 16.15 -2.41 3.16
C LYS A 42 16.85 -3.76 3.28
N GLU A 43 17.55 -3.97 4.39
CA GLU A 43 18.18 -5.25 4.68
C GLU A 43 17.11 -6.30 4.96
N LEU A 44 17.29 -7.52 4.44
CA LEU A 44 16.34 -8.61 4.64
C LEU A 44 16.47 -9.13 6.08
N PRO A 45 15.41 -9.05 6.91
CA PRO A 45 15.45 -9.58 8.26
C PRO A 45 15.60 -11.11 8.27
N SER A 46 16.13 -11.65 9.38
CA SER A 46 16.18 -13.11 9.59
C SER A 46 14.78 -13.74 9.51
N ALA A 47 14.70 -15.03 9.19
CA ALA A 47 13.42 -15.75 9.12
C ALA A 47 12.61 -15.62 10.42
N VAL A 48 13.28 -15.67 11.57
CA VAL A 48 12.64 -15.50 12.90
C VAL A 48 12.04 -14.11 13.03
N MET A 49 12.76 -13.08 12.60
CA MET A 49 12.26 -11.70 12.64
C MET A 49 11.12 -11.48 11.66
N GLN A 50 11.22 -12.04 10.45
CA GLN A 50 10.13 -11.98 9.47
C GLN A 50 8.84 -12.62 10.01
N ILE A 51 8.93 -13.79 10.66
CA ILE A 51 7.79 -14.45 11.30
C ILE A 51 7.21 -13.56 12.38
N LYS A 52 8.05 -13.03 13.30
CA LYS A 52 7.62 -12.14 14.37
C LYS A 52 6.82 -10.94 13.84
N LEU A 53 7.36 -10.27 12.84
CA LEU A 53 6.76 -9.07 12.24
C LEU A 53 5.47 -9.40 11.46
N ALA A 54 5.46 -10.49 10.66
CA ALA A 54 4.29 -10.89 9.90
C ALA A 54 3.06 -11.16 10.78
N LEU A 55 3.29 -11.72 11.97
CA LEU A 55 2.25 -12.03 12.93
C LEU A 55 1.61 -10.80 13.59
N LEU A 56 2.19 -9.60 13.45
CA LEU A 56 1.57 -8.37 13.94
C LEU A 56 0.23 -8.10 13.30
N ALA A 57 0.03 -8.52 12.04
CA ALA A 57 -1.26 -8.40 11.35
C ALA A 57 -2.32 -9.41 11.85
N ALA A 58 -1.92 -10.52 12.46
CA ALA A 58 -2.86 -11.53 12.92
C ALA A 58 -3.50 -11.19 14.28
N PRO A 59 -4.77 -11.60 14.53
CA PRO A 59 -5.35 -11.59 15.87
C PRO A 59 -4.45 -12.30 16.88
N LYS A 60 -4.27 -11.70 18.06
CA LYS A 60 -3.26 -12.16 19.04
C LYS A 60 -3.42 -13.65 19.39
N GLU A 61 -4.64 -14.07 19.58
CA GLU A 61 -5.01 -15.45 19.99
C GLU A 61 -4.79 -16.49 18.88
N LYS A 62 -4.56 -16.07 17.64
CA LYS A 62 -4.35 -16.96 16.48
C LYS A 62 -2.91 -17.03 16.00
N ARG A 63 -2.03 -16.16 16.50
CA ARG A 63 -0.65 -15.97 16.00
C ARG A 63 0.18 -17.25 15.98
N ASP A 64 0.09 -18.04 17.02
CA ASP A 64 0.96 -19.24 17.18
C ASP A 64 0.67 -20.33 16.14
N SER A 65 -0.55 -20.35 15.59
CA SER A 65 -1.01 -21.36 14.66
C SER A 65 -1.12 -20.89 13.21
N CYS A 66 -0.73 -19.64 12.89
CA CYS A 66 -0.75 -19.13 11.52
C CYS A 66 0.33 -19.76 10.64
N THR A 67 0.00 -20.00 9.38
CA THR A 67 1.00 -20.22 8.32
C THR A 67 1.70 -18.89 8.01
N VAL A 68 3.02 -18.90 7.87
CA VAL A 68 3.78 -17.67 7.58
C VAL A 68 4.66 -17.87 6.36
N TYR A 69 4.49 -17.02 5.38
CA TYR A 69 5.40 -16.86 4.25
C TYR A 69 6.26 -15.62 4.44
N GLY A 70 7.50 -15.69 4.04
CA GLY A 70 8.44 -14.58 4.01
C GLY A 70 9.41 -14.72 2.85
N TYR A 71 10.48 -13.96 2.88
CA TYR A 71 11.41 -13.86 1.77
C TYR A 71 12.74 -14.53 2.08
N ASP A 72 13.29 -15.24 1.11
CA ASP A 72 14.65 -15.75 1.14
C ASP A 72 15.68 -14.71 0.65
N VAL A 73 16.95 -15.09 0.58
CA VAL A 73 18.05 -14.22 0.17
C VAL A 73 17.91 -13.70 -1.27
N ASP A 74 17.21 -14.46 -2.12
CA ASP A 74 16.90 -14.09 -3.51
C ASP A 74 15.60 -13.30 -3.62
N LYS A 75 15.02 -12.89 -2.49
CA LYS A 75 13.73 -12.19 -2.38
C LYS A 75 12.57 -12.98 -2.98
N GLN A 76 12.65 -14.28 -2.98
CA GLN A 76 11.54 -15.14 -3.35
C GLN A 76 10.68 -15.44 -2.12
N LEU A 77 9.34 -15.34 -2.30
CA LEU A 77 8.42 -15.68 -1.24
C LEU A 77 8.45 -17.19 -0.98
N THR A 78 8.79 -17.58 0.25
CA THR A 78 8.95 -18.96 0.68
C THR A 78 8.20 -19.24 1.98
N LEU A 79 7.92 -20.51 2.27
CA LEU A 79 7.27 -20.92 3.51
C LEU A 79 8.28 -20.87 4.65
N LEU A 80 8.07 -19.98 5.62
CA LEU A 80 8.90 -19.86 6.83
C LEU A 80 8.34 -20.68 7.99
N ARG A 81 7.02 -20.81 8.11
CA ARG A 81 6.34 -21.60 9.15
C ARG A 81 5.05 -22.20 8.62
N LYS A 82 4.90 -23.52 8.75
CA LYS A 82 3.62 -24.19 8.51
C LYS A 82 2.71 -23.99 9.72
N GLY A 83 1.52 -23.50 9.50
CA GLY A 83 0.50 -23.33 10.54
C GLY A 83 -0.60 -24.38 10.46
N THR A 84 -1.48 -24.36 11.46
CA THR A 84 -2.60 -25.31 11.61
C THR A 84 -3.97 -24.63 11.54
N ASN A 85 -4.03 -23.30 11.72
CA ASN A 85 -5.29 -22.56 11.62
C ASN A 85 -5.61 -22.13 10.18
N GLU A 86 -6.68 -21.35 10.03
CA GLU A 86 -7.21 -20.84 8.76
C GLU A 86 -6.47 -19.63 8.20
N LEU A 87 -5.41 -19.12 8.86
CA LEU A 87 -4.76 -17.87 8.50
C LEU A 87 -3.40 -18.08 7.83
N ILE A 88 -3.14 -17.28 6.80
CA ILE A 88 -1.85 -17.13 6.13
C ILE A 88 -1.35 -15.71 6.34
N CYS A 89 -0.18 -15.55 6.94
CA CYS A 89 0.50 -14.27 7.12
C CYS A 89 1.66 -14.12 6.15
N LEU A 90 1.83 -12.93 5.62
CA LEU A 90 2.92 -12.55 4.73
C LEU A 90 3.84 -11.56 5.44
N ALA A 91 5.13 -11.82 5.38
CA ALA A 91 6.15 -10.88 5.82
C ALA A 91 6.19 -9.63 4.91
N ASP A 92 6.82 -8.60 5.42
CA ASP A 92 7.01 -7.35 4.71
C ASP A 92 7.84 -7.54 3.43
N ASN A 93 7.37 -6.95 2.34
CA ASN A 93 8.07 -7.01 1.06
C ASN A 93 9.38 -6.20 1.13
N PRO A 94 10.57 -6.80 0.95
CA PRO A 94 11.85 -6.10 1.02
C PRO A 94 12.01 -5.00 -0.03
N ASP A 95 11.24 -5.04 -1.11
CA ASP A 95 11.21 -4.01 -2.15
C ASP A 95 10.03 -3.03 -1.98
N GLY A 96 9.27 -3.16 -0.90
CA GLY A 96 8.16 -2.27 -0.58
C GLY A 96 8.63 -0.89 -0.09
N PRO A 97 7.84 0.18 -0.36
CA PRO A 97 8.21 1.54 0.02
C PRO A 97 8.14 1.78 1.54
N ASN A 98 7.28 1.06 2.23
CA ASN A 98 7.06 1.15 3.68
C ASN A 98 6.89 -0.24 4.28
N PHE A 99 6.96 -0.33 5.60
CA PHE A 99 6.64 -1.56 6.32
C PHE A 99 5.15 -1.90 6.16
N SER A 100 4.87 -3.11 5.68
CA SER A 100 3.50 -3.59 5.51
C SER A 100 3.45 -5.11 5.55
N VAL A 101 2.81 -5.66 6.55
CA VAL A 101 2.56 -7.10 6.70
C VAL A 101 1.07 -7.38 6.61
N ALA A 102 0.72 -8.55 6.14
CA ALA A 102 -0.67 -8.93 5.92
C ALA A 102 -0.95 -10.32 6.47
N CYS A 103 -2.18 -10.54 6.94
CA CYS A 103 -2.65 -11.85 7.36
C CYS A 103 -4.09 -12.05 6.86
N TYR A 104 -4.37 -13.15 6.17
CA TYR A 104 -5.67 -13.37 5.54
C TYR A 104 -6.13 -14.82 5.66
N CYS A 105 -7.45 -15.00 5.51
CA CYS A 105 -8.08 -16.31 5.46
C CYS A 105 -7.56 -17.13 4.26
N LYS A 106 -7.27 -18.41 4.47
CA LYS A 106 -6.78 -19.34 3.44
C LYS A 106 -7.64 -19.39 2.17
N GLU A 107 -8.93 -19.15 2.32
CA GLU A 107 -9.85 -19.12 1.18
C GLU A 107 -9.53 -18.00 0.17
N LEU A 108 -8.82 -16.94 0.61
CA LEU A 108 -8.33 -15.88 -0.26
C LEU A 108 -7.02 -16.25 -0.98
N GLU A 109 -6.34 -17.33 -0.58
CA GLU A 109 -5.00 -17.65 -1.13
C GLU A 109 -4.96 -17.76 -2.64
N PRO A 110 -5.89 -18.43 -3.34
CA PRO A 110 -5.86 -18.50 -4.79
C PRO A 110 -5.83 -17.10 -5.44
N PHE A 111 -6.66 -16.18 -4.94
CA PHE A 111 -6.74 -14.81 -5.45
C PHE A 111 -5.50 -13.97 -5.10
N MET A 112 -4.96 -14.14 -3.91
CA MET A 112 -3.74 -13.45 -3.45
C MET A 112 -2.49 -13.95 -4.17
N GLN A 113 -2.37 -15.28 -4.31
CA GLN A 113 -1.28 -15.93 -5.05
C GLN A 113 -1.27 -15.47 -6.51
N ARG A 114 -2.42 -15.49 -7.18
CA ARG A 114 -2.53 -15.03 -8.57
C ARG A 114 -2.08 -13.58 -8.74
N GLY A 115 -2.41 -12.71 -7.79
CA GLY A 115 -1.91 -11.33 -7.79
C GLY A 115 -0.40 -11.22 -7.66
N ARG A 116 0.24 -12.11 -6.89
CA ARG A 116 1.71 -12.17 -6.78
C ARG A 116 2.35 -12.68 -8.07
N GLU A 117 1.77 -13.71 -8.70
CA GLU A 117 2.24 -14.26 -9.97
C GLU A 117 2.20 -13.23 -11.10
N LEU A 118 1.10 -12.52 -11.24
CA LEU A 118 0.95 -11.44 -12.24
C LEU A 118 1.99 -10.33 -12.04
N ARG A 119 2.23 -9.93 -10.78
CA ARG A 119 3.29 -8.94 -10.49
C ARG A 119 4.68 -9.41 -10.87
N LYS A 120 5.00 -10.69 -10.66
CA LYS A 120 6.27 -11.28 -11.12
C LYS A 120 6.42 -11.24 -12.65
N GLN A 121 5.30 -11.28 -13.37
CA GLN A 121 5.26 -11.11 -14.83
C GLN A 121 5.30 -9.65 -15.27
N GLY A 122 5.43 -8.69 -14.34
CA GLY A 122 5.45 -7.26 -14.62
C GLY A 122 4.07 -6.62 -14.77
N ILE A 123 2.98 -7.38 -14.59
CA ILE A 123 1.61 -6.87 -14.68
C ILE A 123 1.26 -6.15 -13.37
N LYS A 124 0.81 -4.90 -13.47
CA LYS A 124 0.57 -4.01 -12.33
C LYS A 124 -0.74 -3.23 -12.49
N ASP A 125 -1.07 -2.50 -11.45
CA ASP A 125 -2.14 -1.50 -11.42
C ASP A 125 -3.48 -2.03 -11.99
N GLN A 126 -4.12 -1.27 -12.86
CA GLN A 126 -5.43 -1.62 -13.40
C GLN A 126 -5.39 -2.93 -14.20
N GLN A 127 -4.33 -3.17 -14.98
CA GLN A 127 -4.20 -4.41 -15.76
C GLN A 127 -4.22 -5.66 -14.86
N LEU A 128 -3.52 -5.62 -13.70
CA LEU A 128 -3.55 -6.72 -12.74
C LEU A 128 -4.96 -6.97 -12.19
N LEU A 129 -5.70 -5.91 -11.98
CA LEU A 129 -7.06 -5.98 -11.47
C LEU A 129 -8.01 -6.59 -12.52
N ASP A 130 -7.88 -6.17 -13.77
CA ASP A 130 -8.70 -6.61 -14.89
C ASP A 130 -8.44 -8.08 -15.24
N GLU A 131 -7.18 -8.51 -15.25
CA GLU A 131 -6.83 -9.92 -15.49
C GLU A 131 -7.43 -10.84 -14.42
N ARG A 132 -7.30 -10.51 -13.14
CA ARG A 132 -7.93 -11.31 -12.09
C ARG A 132 -9.46 -11.32 -12.17
N GLU A 133 -10.08 -10.17 -12.46
CA GLU A 133 -11.53 -10.08 -12.63
C GLU A 133 -12.00 -10.95 -13.79
N LYS A 134 -11.28 -10.93 -14.92
CA LYS A 134 -11.54 -11.78 -16.08
C LYS A 134 -11.45 -13.27 -15.73
N GLU A 135 -10.38 -13.68 -15.03
CA GLU A 135 -10.16 -15.05 -14.60
C GLU A 135 -11.23 -15.54 -13.61
N VAL A 136 -11.68 -14.67 -12.69
CA VAL A 136 -12.78 -14.99 -11.77
C VAL A 136 -14.09 -15.17 -12.53
N LYS A 137 -14.42 -14.27 -13.46
CA LYS A 137 -15.64 -14.38 -14.29
C LYS A 137 -15.63 -15.63 -15.18
N ALA A 138 -14.46 -16.03 -15.65
CA ALA A 138 -14.28 -17.27 -16.41
C ALA A 138 -14.31 -18.55 -15.55
N GLY A 139 -14.34 -18.41 -14.20
CA GLY A 139 -14.30 -19.52 -13.26
C GLY A 139 -12.93 -20.21 -13.10
N THR A 140 -11.88 -19.67 -13.74
CA THR A 140 -10.51 -20.20 -13.67
C THR A 140 -9.77 -19.74 -12.40
N LEU A 141 -10.14 -18.61 -11.83
CA LEU A 141 -9.66 -18.11 -10.55
C LEU A 141 -10.76 -18.16 -9.50
N LYS A 142 -10.52 -18.88 -8.40
CA LYS A 142 -11.50 -19.04 -7.33
C LYS A 142 -11.50 -17.84 -6.39
N MET A 143 -12.70 -17.40 -6.01
CA MET A 143 -12.95 -16.47 -4.90
C MET A 143 -13.65 -17.19 -3.75
N PRO A 144 -13.53 -16.67 -2.51
CA PRO A 144 -14.33 -17.16 -1.39
C PRO A 144 -15.82 -17.10 -1.71
N LYS A 145 -16.58 -18.12 -1.28
CA LYS A 145 -18.04 -18.16 -1.45
C LYS A 145 -18.78 -17.22 -0.47
N GLY A 146 -18.13 -16.84 0.61
CA GLY A 146 -18.65 -15.96 1.64
C GLY A 146 -17.64 -14.88 2.04
N PRO A 147 -17.95 -14.09 3.09
CA PRO A 147 -17.04 -13.09 3.61
C PRO A 147 -15.70 -13.70 4.02
N ALA A 148 -14.59 -13.09 3.62
CA ALA A 148 -13.25 -13.55 3.97
C ALA A 148 -12.37 -12.38 4.42
N THR A 149 -11.68 -12.55 5.54
CA THR A 149 -10.91 -11.48 6.18
C THR A 149 -9.49 -11.35 5.66
N LEU A 150 -9.02 -10.12 5.61
CA LEU A 150 -7.63 -9.72 5.44
C LEU A 150 -7.32 -8.63 6.45
N TYR A 151 -6.26 -8.80 7.21
CA TYR A 151 -5.68 -7.83 8.13
C TYR A 151 -4.41 -7.27 7.52
N VAL A 152 -4.21 -5.95 7.58
CA VAL A 152 -2.99 -5.30 7.10
C VAL A 152 -2.45 -4.41 8.20
N TYR A 153 -1.25 -4.71 8.69
CA TYR A 153 -0.55 -3.87 9.66
C TYR A 153 0.57 -3.11 8.98
N SER A 154 0.57 -1.81 9.10
CA SER A 154 1.49 -0.93 8.38
C SER A 154 2.09 0.13 9.30
N ALA A 155 3.33 0.52 8.98
CA ALA A 155 4.06 1.60 9.63
C ALA A 155 5.05 2.22 8.64
N LYS A 156 5.69 3.32 9.01
CA LYS A 156 6.87 3.79 8.29
C LYS A 156 8.06 2.87 8.56
N ASN A 157 9.01 2.79 7.64
CA ASN A 157 10.23 1.97 7.85
C ASN A 157 11.03 2.42 9.07
N GLU A 158 11.07 3.73 9.33
CA GLU A 158 11.75 4.34 10.47
C GLU A 158 11.14 4.01 11.84
N ASP A 159 9.87 3.57 11.85
CA ASP A 159 9.15 3.17 13.06
C ASP A 159 9.38 1.68 13.42
N VAL A 160 10.11 0.93 12.60
CA VAL A 160 10.43 -0.48 12.84
C VAL A 160 11.83 -0.63 13.38
N ASP A 161 11.97 -1.14 14.60
CA ASP A 161 13.26 -1.48 15.17
C ASP A 161 13.76 -2.81 14.54
N PRO A 162 14.85 -2.80 13.76
CA PRO A 162 15.33 -3.99 13.06
C PRO A 162 15.93 -5.05 13.99
N VAL A 163 16.30 -4.68 15.20
CA VAL A 163 16.93 -5.59 16.19
C VAL A 163 15.87 -6.26 17.06
N THR A 164 14.94 -5.46 17.59
CA THR A 164 13.91 -5.95 18.50
C THR A 164 12.64 -6.36 17.77
N GLY A 165 12.36 -5.83 16.55
CA GLY A 165 11.10 -6.00 15.84
C GLY A 165 9.94 -5.25 16.51
N GLU A 166 10.22 -4.26 17.37
CA GLU A 166 9.21 -3.34 17.87
C GLU A 166 8.76 -2.41 16.74
N VAL A 167 7.47 -2.16 16.63
CA VAL A 167 6.90 -1.25 15.63
C VAL A 167 6.14 -0.15 16.34
N LYS A 168 6.63 1.09 16.19
CA LYS A 168 5.99 2.31 16.71
C LYS A 168 5.01 2.84 15.67
N ASN A 169 4.01 3.59 16.11
CA ASN A 169 3.04 4.27 15.23
C ASN A 169 2.41 3.37 14.15
N GLY A 170 2.41 2.06 14.37
CA GLY A 170 1.79 1.11 13.47
C GLY A 170 0.26 1.14 13.60
N TYR A 171 -0.43 0.91 12.50
CA TYR A 171 -1.88 0.84 12.47
C TYR A 171 -2.37 -0.41 11.74
N LEU A 172 -3.47 -0.98 12.26
CA LEU A 172 -4.08 -2.19 11.74
C LEU A 172 -5.35 -1.83 10.97
N ARG A 173 -5.41 -2.20 9.69
CA ARG A 173 -6.61 -2.11 8.85
C ARG A 173 -7.31 -3.45 8.78
N TYR A 174 -8.64 -3.41 8.80
CA TYR A 174 -9.49 -4.57 8.59
C TYR A 174 -10.10 -4.50 7.19
N VAL A 175 -10.01 -5.59 6.47
CA VAL A 175 -10.57 -5.75 5.13
C VAL A 175 -11.41 -7.02 5.13
N ILE A 176 -12.65 -6.91 4.68
CA ILE A 176 -13.53 -8.06 4.56
C ILE A 176 -13.96 -8.18 3.11
N TYR A 177 -13.42 -9.15 2.40
CA TYR A 177 -13.84 -9.45 1.04
C TYR A 177 -15.28 -9.97 1.04
N VAL A 178 -16.11 -9.37 0.20
CA VAL A 178 -17.53 -9.68 -0.01
C VAL A 178 -17.80 -9.67 -1.52
N PRO A 179 -17.36 -10.69 -2.25
CA PRO A 179 -17.39 -10.69 -3.72
C PRO A 179 -18.75 -10.27 -4.26
N TYR A 180 -18.72 -9.35 -5.25
CA TYR A 180 -19.89 -8.78 -5.94
C TYR A 180 -20.86 -7.96 -5.08
N ALA A 181 -20.56 -7.73 -3.79
CA ALA A 181 -21.37 -6.82 -2.99
C ALA A 181 -21.32 -5.38 -3.54
N THR A 182 -22.42 -4.66 -3.36
CA THR A 182 -22.59 -3.27 -3.81
C THR A 182 -22.85 -2.35 -2.62
N ALA A 183 -22.79 -1.04 -2.82
CA ALA A 183 -23.20 -0.07 -1.82
C ALA A 183 -24.65 -0.30 -1.39
N SER A 184 -25.54 -0.59 -2.34
CA SER A 184 -26.95 -0.89 -2.06
C SER A 184 -27.15 -2.17 -1.27
N SER A 185 -26.40 -3.26 -1.59
CA SER A 185 -26.56 -4.53 -0.87
C SER A 185 -25.99 -4.52 0.55
N THR A 186 -25.04 -3.60 0.83
CA THR A 186 -24.36 -3.49 2.14
C THR A 186 -24.86 -2.33 2.99
N GLY A 187 -25.51 -1.34 2.39
CA GLY A 187 -25.85 -0.06 3.04
C GLY A 187 -24.65 0.82 3.35
N LEU A 188 -23.45 0.47 2.85
CA LEU A 188 -22.20 1.20 3.13
C LEU A 188 -21.92 2.28 2.08
N PRO A 189 -21.33 3.41 2.49
CA PRO A 189 -20.83 4.40 1.55
C PRO A 189 -19.61 3.87 0.77
N GLU A 190 -19.33 4.42 -0.42
CA GLU A 190 -18.17 4.08 -1.24
C GLU A 190 -16.89 4.86 -0.87
N LYS A 191 -17.00 5.76 0.11
CA LYS A 191 -15.88 6.54 0.66
C LYS A 191 -16.00 6.60 2.17
N PRO A 192 -14.88 6.66 2.89
CA PRO A 192 -14.90 6.80 4.34
C PRO A 192 -15.57 8.12 4.73
N SER A 193 -16.49 8.08 5.70
CA SER A 193 -17.16 9.28 6.24
C SER A 193 -16.45 9.84 7.47
N ALA A 194 -15.77 8.98 8.25
CA ALA A 194 -14.96 9.32 9.41
C ALA A 194 -13.97 8.18 9.72
N ASN A 195 -12.99 8.43 10.61
CA ASN A 195 -12.09 7.39 11.10
C ASN A 195 -12.88 6.28 11.79
N GLY A 196 -12.50 5.04 11.55
CA GLY A 196 -13.15 3.85 12.10
C GLY A 196 -14.46 3.45 11.41
N MET A 197 -15.05 4.32 10.61
CA MET A 197 -16.28 3.99 9.90
C MET A 197 -16.01 3.09 8.69
N PRO A 198 -16.82 2.03 8.50
CA PRO A 198 -16.66 1.13 7.36
C PRO A 198 -17.15 1.78 6.06
N TRP A 199 -16.50 1.41 4.94
CA TRP A 199 -16.97 1.75 3.59
C TRP A 199 -16.69 0.58 2.65
N ILE A 200 -17.39 0.52 1.51
CA ILE A 200 -17.16 -0.51 0.49
C ILE A 200 -16.24 0.01 -0.60
N MET A 201 -15.28 -0.81 -0.97
CA MET A 201 -14.38 -0.57 -2.10
C MET A 201 -14.64 -1.55 -3.23
N ASN A 202 -14.49 -1.07 -4.48
CA ASN A 202 -14.71 -1.85 -5.70
C ASN A 202 -16.07 -2.57 -5.75
N PRO A 203 -17.20 -1.89 -5.44
CA PRO A 203 -18.50 -2.52 -5.40
C PRO A 203 -18.85 -3.17 -6.76
N GLY A 204 -19.58 -4.28 -6.71
CA GLY A 204 -20.03 -5.02 -7.90
C GLY A 204 -18.94 -5.84 -8.61
N THR A 205 -17.72 -5.89 -8.09
CA THR A 205 -16.63 -6.70 -8.66
C THR A 205 -16.29 -7.91 -7.78
N SER A 206 -15.54 -8.88 -8.32
CA SER A 206 -15.07 -10.03 -7.54
C SER A 206 -14.22 -9.62 -6.33
N ARG A 207 -13.59 -8.45 -6.38
CA ARG A 207 -12.76 -7.90 -5.31
C ARG A 207 -13.49 -6.88 -4.42
N ALA A 208 -14.81 -6.80 -4.49
CA ALA A 208 -15.57 -5.96 -3.57
C ALA A 208 -15.21 -6.30 -2.12
N HIS A 209 -14.90 -5.30 -1.33
CA HIS A 209 -14.52 -5.50 0.06
C HIS A 209 -14.89 -4.31 0.94
N ILE A 210 -15.17 -4.59 2.19
CA ILE A 210 -15.40 -3.60 3.24
C ILE A 210 -14.05 -3.25 3.85
N MET A 211 -13.77 -1.96 3.96
CA MET A 211 -12.59 -1.40 4.61
C MET A 211 -12.97 -0.77 5.94
N ILE A 212 -12.13 -0.99 6.96
CA ILE A 212 -12.22 -0.33 8.26
C ILE A 212 -10.80 0.12 8.65
N ASN A 213 -10.62 1.42 8.81
CA ASN A 213 -9.38 2.03 9.33
C ASN A 213 -9.68 2.55 10.75
N PRO A 214 -9.29 1.85 11.81
CA PRO A 214 -9.48 2.28 13.18
C PRO A 214 -8.75 3.57 13.51
#